data_90741c605d32634b5711710b77ffc531
#
_entry.id   90741c605d32634b5711710b77ffc531
#
_cell.length_a   1.000
_cell.length_b   1.000
_cell.length_c   1.000
_cell.angle_alpha   90.00
_cell.angle_beta   90.00
_cell.angle_gamma   90.00
#
_symmetry.space_group_name_H-M   'P 1'
#
loop_
_entity.id
_entity.type
_entity.pdbx_description
1 polymer ?
#
loop_
_entity_poly.entity_id
_entity_poly.type
_entity_poly.pdbx_seq_one_letter_code
_entity_poly.pdbx_strand_id
1 'polypeptide(L)'
;MARIILFIIFINGSFSGVLAETQRLRLAVTTSIENSGLIAKINPLFEQKHNVKVDIIAVGTGKAIRLAKNGDVDLIFVHAPEAEQEFVAEGYGIERLPVMKNDFIIVGPKNDPARLKDSKNIYDAMSQLIKTQHIFISRGDNSGTHKKENVLWKMIDERPVGDWYFSVGRGMGQTIIMADEKQAYTLSDRGTYLTYRDKIELDIVFEGSYQLINPYHVVIVAPEKHPHVKIDLARKYSEFIRSEEGQNIIGNFKVHGEVLFTPNLY
;
A
#
# COMPACT_ATOMS: atom_id res chain seq x y z
N MET A 1 24.11 -26.76 -81.26
CA MET A 1 24.41 -25.82 -80.19
C MET A 1 23.14 -25.64 -79.34
N ALA A 2 23.04 -26.32 -78.21
CA ALA A 2 21.88 -26.20 -77.29
C ALA A 2 22.23 -25.17 -76.20
N ARG A 3 21.40 -24.10 -76.07
CA ARG A 3 21.51 -23.10 -75.03
C ARG A 3 20.70 -23.58 -73.82
N ILE A 4 21.39 -23.86 -72.70
CA ILE A 4 20.78 -24.15 -71.42
C ILE A 4 20.47 -22.77 -70.78
N ILE A 5 19.19 -22.49 -70.52
CA ILE A 5 18.75 -21.31 -69.77
C ILE A 5 18.59 -21.75 -68.30
N LEU A 6 19.45 -21.20 -67.42
CA LEU A 6 19.44 -21.44 -66.00
C LEU A 6 18.41 -20.48 -65.35
N PHE A 7 17.29 -21.01 -64.83
CA PHE A 7 16.31 -20.22 -64.06
C PHE A 7 16.75 -20.17 -62.61
N ILE A 8 17.17 -19.00 -62.14
CA ILE A 8 17.46 -18.76 -60.74
C ILE A 8 16.12 -18.32 -60.05
N ILE A 9 15.57 -19.19 -59.20
CA ILE A 9 14.41 -18.88 -58.38
C ILE A 9 14.89 -18.14 -57.11
N PHE A 10 14.61 -16.84 -57.04
CA PHE A 10 14.81 -16.08 -55.83
C PHE A 10 13.63 -16.39 -54.88
N ILE A 11 13.89 -17.15 -53.83
CA ILE A 11 12.94 -17.32 -52.68
C ILE A 11 13.10 -16.11 -51.79
N ASN A 12 12.19 -15.14 -51.93
CA ASN A 12 12.02 -14.04 -50.97
C ASN A 12 11.35 -14.60 -49.71
N GLY A 13 12.15 -15.02 -48.74
CA GLY A 13 11.68 -15.35 -47.38
C GLY A 13 11.27 -14.04 -46.65
N SER A 14 10.01 -13.71 -46.69
CA SER A 14 9.46 -12.65 -45.84
C SER A 14 9.49 -13.12 -44.40
N PHE A 15 10.49 -12.70 -43.63
CA PHE A 15 10.51 -12.83 -42.18
C PHE A 15 9.46 -11.87 -41.63
N SER A 16 8.21 -12.32 -41.50
CA SER A 16 7.21 -11.63 -40.67
C SER A 16 7.61 -11.78 -39.22
N GLY A 17 8.40 -10.85 -38.71
CA GLY A 17 8.63 -10.73 -37.28
C GLY A 17 7.29 -10.44 -36.61
N VAL A 18 6.66 -11.46 -36.03
CA VAL A 18 5.55 -11.27 -35.12
C VAL A 18 6.11 -10.49 -33.93
N LEU A 19 5.83 -9.19 -33.87
CA LEU A 19 6.08 -8.40 -32.69
C LEU A 19 5.22 -9.03 -31.58
N ALA A 20 5.85 -9.79 -30.67
CA ALA A 20 5.15 -10.31 -29.52
C ALA A 20 4.54 -9.15 -28.75
N GLU A 21 3.23 -9.14 -28.60
CA GLU A 21 2.51 -8.14 -27.81
C GLU A 21 3.10 -8.14 -26.39
N THR A 22 3.50 -6.96 -25.92
CA THR A 22 4.07 -6.81 -24.57
C THR A 22 3.01 -7.23 -23.54
N GLN A 23 3.29 -8.25 -22.76
CA GLN A 23 2.37 -8.69 -21.71
C GLN A 23 2.15 -7.59 -20.68
N ARG A 24 0.92 -7.48 -20.19
CA ARG A 24 0.53 -6.47 -19.21
C ARG A 24 0.03 -7.14 -17.95
N LEU A 25 0.52 -6.72 -16.80
CA LEU A 25 0.08 -7.15 -15.47
C LEU A 25 -0.78 -6.06 -14.87
N ARG A 26 -1.99 -6.37 -14.42
CA ARG A 26 -2.89 -5.43 -13.77
C ARG A 26 -2.75 -5.55 -12.26
N LEU A 27 -2.27 -4.49 -11.61
CA LEU A 27 -1.98 -4.45 -10.18
C LEU A 27 -2.78 -3.34 -9.49
N ALA A 28 -3.69 -3.69 -8.59
CA ALA A 28 -4.31 -2.71 -7.72
C ALA A 28 -3.46 -2.50 -6.46
N VAL A 29 -3.14 -1.23 -6.16
CA VAL A 29 -2.36 -0.83 -4.98
C VAL A 29 -3.16 0.14 -4.13
N THR A 30 -2.79 0.27 -2.85
CA THR A 30 -3.36 1.35 -2.04
C THR A 30 -2.79 2.71 -2.45
N THR A 31 -3.61 3.76 -2.31
CA THR A 31 -3.16 5.14 -2.59
C THR A 31 -1.95 5.54 -1.75
N SER A 32 -1.79 5.00 -0.54
CA SER A 32 -0.62 5.26 0.31
C SER A 32 0.67 4.68 -0.26
N ILE A 33 0.63 3.48 -0.86
CA ILE A 33 1.79 2.89 -1.55
C ILE A 33 2.16 3.71 -2.79
N GLU A 34 1.17 4.07 -3.60
CA GLU A 34 1.40 4.87 -4.82
C GLU A 34 1.98 6.24 -4.46
N ASN A 35 1.35 6.94 -3.52
CA ASN A 35 1.79 8.27 -3.09
C ASN A 35 3.17 8.28 -2.42
N SER A 36 3.62 7.17 -1.86
CA SER A 36 4.98 7.06 -1.32
C SER A 36 6.06 7.15 -2.39
N GLY A 37 5.73 6.83 -3.65
CA GLY A 37 6.68 6.74 -4.76
C GLY A 37 7.45 5.42 -4.85
N LEU A 38 7.20 4.45 -3.97
CA LEU A 38 7.90 3.15 -3.98
C LEU A 38 7.63 2.39 -5.29
N ILE A 39 6.38 2.34 -5.73
CA ILE A 39 5.98 1.65 -6.97
C ILE A 39 6.70 2.21 -8.20
N ALA A 40 6.85 3.53 -8.28
CA ALA A 40 7.56 4.19 -9.37
C ALA A 40 9.06 3.82 -9.43
N LYS A 41 9.65 3.34 -8.32
CA LYS A 41 11.03 2.82 -8.29
C LYS A 41 11.12 1.33 -8.59
N ILE A 42 10.17 0.53 -8.12
CA ILE A 42 10.20 -0.93 -8.24
C ILE A 42 9.75 -1.40 -9.63
N ASN A 43 8.63 -0.89 -10.13
CA ASN A 43 8.01 -1.41 -11.35
C ASN A 43 8.88 -1.32 -12.60
N PRO A 44 9.62 -0.23 -12.88
CA PRO A 44 10.46 -0.16 -14.07
C PRO A 44 11.52 -1.28 -14.13
N LEU A 45 12.04 -1.71 -12.98
CA LEU A 45 13.02 -2.79 -12.91
C LEU A 45 12.40 -4.15 -13.23
N PHE A 46 11.20 -4.40 -12.69
CA PHE A 46 10.45 -5.61 -13.03
C PHE A 46 10.05 -5.63 -14.52
N GLU A 47 9.54 -4.51 -15.03
CA GLU A 47 9.13 -4.37 -16.44
C GLU A 47 10.29 -4.64 -17.40
N GLN A 48 11.46 -4.07 -17.11
CA GLN A 48 12.67 -4.26 -17.92
C GLN A 48 13.14 -5.72 -17.85
N LYS A 49 13.16 -6.32 -16.65
CA LYS A 49 13.68 -7.68 -16.43
C LYS A 49 12.82 -8.75 -17.10
N HIS A 50 11.52 -8.54 -17.17
CA HIS A 50 10.56 -9.52 -17.68
C HIS A 50 9.94 -9.17 -19.03
N ASN A 51 10.30 -8.02 -19.62
CA ASN A 51 9.73 -7.49 -20.88
C ASN A 51 8.18 -7.41 -20.82
N VAL A 52 7.65 -6.81 -19.74
CA VAL A 52 6.22 -6.67 -19.45
C VAL A 52 5.88 -5.23 -19.11
N LYS A 53 4.59 -4.89 -19.04
CA LYS A 53 4.09 -3.63 -18.47
C LYS A 53 3.22 -3.90 -17.24
N VAL A 54 3.36 -3.06 -16.22
CA VAL A 54 2.54 -3.11 -15.00
C VAL A 54 1.55 -1.96 -15.02
N ASP A 55 0.27 -2.30 -15.17
CA ASP A 55 -0.83 -1.33 -15.12
C ASP A 55 -1.26 -1.14 -13.68
N ILE A 56 -1.00 0.04 -13.13
CA ILE A 56 -1.31 0.38 -11.73
C ILE A 56 -2.70 0.99 -11.61
N ILE A 57 -3.48 0.48 -10.67
CA ILE A 57 -4.76 1.04 -10.24
C ILE A 57 -4.65 1.43 -8.76
N ALA A 58 -4.33 2.70 -8.50
CA ALA A 58 -4.21 3.23 -7.15
C ALA A 58 -5.57 3.58 -6.55
N VAL A 59 -6.01 2.84 -5.55
CA VAL A 59 -7.33 2.98 -4.90
C VAL A 59 -7.26 2.62 -3.42
N GLY A 60 -8.32 2.90 -2.65
CA GLY A 60 -8.41 2.41 -1.26
C GLY A 60 -8.55 0.87 -1.21
N THR A 61 -8.06 0.24 -0.14
CA THR A 61 -8.04 -1.24 0.04
C THR A 61 -9.37 -1.91 -0.30
N GLY A 62 -10.49 -1.39 0.19
CA GLY A 62 -11.81 -1.99 -0.09
C GLY A 62 -12.18 -1.98 -1.57
N LYS A 63 -11.75 -0.95 -2.33
CA LYS A 63 -11.95 -0.90 -3.79
C LYS A 63 -10.97 -1.82 -4.51
N ALA A 64 -9.71 -1.94 -4.06
CA ALA A 64 -8.74 -2.88 -4.61
C ALA A 64 -9.25 -4.33 -4.48
N ILE A 65 -9.77 -4.71 -3.30
CA ILE A 65 -10.38 -6.04 -3.09
C ILE A 65 -11.60 -6.25 -3.98
N ARG A 66 -12.47 -5.24 -4.17
CA ARG A 66 -13.61 -5.37 -5.09
C ARG A 66 -13.17 -5.58 -6.54
N LEU A 67 -12.16 -4.84 -7.03
CA LEU A 67 -11.59 -5.05 -8.37
C LEU A 67 -11.05 -6.48 -8.51
N ALA A 68 -10.38 -6.99 -7.49
CA ALA A 68 -9.87 -8.35 -7.46
C ALA A 68 -11.01 -9.40 -7.43
N LYS A 69 -12.07 -9.19 -6.63
CA LYS A 69 -13.26 -10.06 -6.61
C LYS A 69 -13.97 -10.10 -7.97
N ASN A 70 -13.91 -9.02 -8.76
CA ASN A 70 -14.47 -8.96 -10.11
C ASN A 70 -13.53 -9.56 -11.18
N GLY A 71 -12.26 -9.81 -10.89
CA GLY A 71 -11.25 -10.21 -11.86
C GLY A 71 -10.71 -9.07 -12.72
N ASP A 72 -10.93 -7.81 -12.33
CA ASP A 72 -10.46 -6.64 -13.05
C ASP A 72 -8.95 -6.46 -12.94
N VAL A 73 -8.30 -7.10 -11.98
CA VAL A 73 -6.85 -7.10 -11.73
C VAL A 73 -6.30 -8.50 -11.54
N ASP A 74 -5.01 -8.68 -11.70
CA ASP A 74 -4.32 -9.98 -11.59
C ASP A 74 -3.81 -10.23 -10.16
N LEU A 75 -3.45 -9.13 -9.45
CA LEU A 75 -3.09 -9.17 -8.02
C LEU A 75 -3.37 -7.81 -7.36
N ILE A 76 -3.36 -7.82 -6.04
CA ILE A 76 -3.47 -6.62 -5.20
C ILE A 76 -2.25 -6.49 -4.30
N PHE A 77 -1.84 -5.23 -3.99
CA PHE A 77 -0.82 -4.92 -3.00
C PHE A 77 -1.40 -3.95 -1.98
N VAL A 78 -1.73 -4.47 -0.81
CA VAL A 78 -2.59 -3.82 0.20
C VAL A 78 -2.07 -4.04 1.62
N HIS A 79 -2.72 -3.43 2.63
CA HIS A 79 -2.33 -3.49 4.03
C HIS A 79 -3.55 -3.51 4.97
N ALA A 80 -4.44 -4.47 4.79
CA ALA A 80 -5.60 -4.69 5.66
C ALA A 80 -5.77 -6.20 5.94
N PRO A 81 -4.98 -6.76 6.85
CA PRO A 81 -4.84 -8.20 7.07
C PRO A 81 -6.16 -8.96 7.17
N GLU A 82 -7.15 -8.44 7.90
CA GLU A 82 -8.44 -9.09 8.09
C GLU A 82 -9.22 -9.20 6.77
N ALA A 83 -9.28 -8.10 6.01
CA ALA A 83 -9.97 -8.08 4.73
C ALA A 83 -9.26 -8.93 3.65
N GLU A 84 -7.93 -9.01 3.71
CA GLU A 84 -7.12 -9.87 2.84
C GLU A 84 -7.36 -11.35 3.16
N GLN A 85 -7.43 -11.71 4.46
CA GLN A 85 -7.72 -13.07 4.91
C GLN A 85 -9.14 -13.49 4.51
N GLU A 86 -10.12 -12.60 4.65
CA GLU A 86 -11.49 -12.84 4.20
C GLU A 86 -11.55 -13.09 2.68
N PHE A 87 -10.86 -12.25 1.89
CA PHE A 87 -10.76 -12.38 0.44
C PHE A 87 -10.19 -13.74 0.00
N VAL A 88 -9.17 -14.25 0.71
CA VAL A 88 -8.59 -15.58 0.49
C VAL A 88 -9.56 -16.68 0.96
N ALA A 89 -10.16 -16.54 2.14
CA ALA A 89 -11.09 -17.53 2.70
C ALA A 89 -12.34 -17.72 1.83
N GLU A 90 -12.80 -16.65 1.15
CA GLU A 90 -13.91 -16.72 0.17
C GLU A 90 -13.48 -17.34 -1.17
N GLY A 91 -12.21 -17.70 -1.35
CA GLY A 91 -11.66 -18.32 -2.55
C GLY A 91 -11.45 -17.38 -3.74
N TYR A 92 -11.44 -16.05 -3.53
CA TYR A 92 -11.13 -15.08 -4.57
C TYR A 92 -9.63 -14.76 -4.68
N GLY A 93 -8.88 -15.01 -3.62
CA GLY A 93 -7.43 -14.79 -3.57
C GLY A 93 -6.67 -16.05 -3.21
N ILE A 94 -5.45 -16.14 -3.72
CA ILE A 94 -4.47 -17.16 -3.38
C ILE A 94 -3.15 -16.49 -3.02
N GLU A 95 -2.24 -17.23 -2.38
CA GLU A 95 -0.86 -16.79 -2.13
C GLU A 95 -0.80 -15.37 -1.53
N ARG A 96 -1.43 -15.18 -0.36
CA ARG A 96 -1.26 -13.98 0.44
C ARG A 96 0.14 -13.94 1.04
N LEU A 97 1.00 -13.10 0.47
CA LEU A 97 2.44 -13.11 0.74
C LEU A 97 2.88 -11.78 1.37
N PRO A 98 3.58 -11.80 2.52
CA PRO A 98 4.09 -10.59 3.14
C PRO A 98 5.23 -10.00 2.31
N VAL A 99 5.27 -8.66 2.22
CA VAL A 99 6.27 -7.91 1.42
C VAL A 99 7.10 -6.99 2.29
N MET A 100 6.44 -6.16 3.09
CA MET A 100 7.09 -5.13 3.91
C MET A 100 6.15 -4.70 5.02
N LYS A 101 6.64 -3.86 5.91
CA LYS A 101 5.83 -3.17 6.92
C LYS A 101 6.29 -1.72 7.07
N ASN A 102 5.37 -0.85 7.45
CA ASN A 102 5.65 0.41 8.13
C ASN A 102 4.82 0.46 9.41
N ASP A 103 4.60 1.63 9.96
CA ASP A 103 3.78 1.78 11.13
C ASP A 103 2.77 2.93 10.98
N PHE A 104 1.78 2.87 11.85
CA PHE A 104 0.97 4.02 12.19
C PHE A 104 1.63 4.78 13.34
N ILE A 105 1.38 6.07 13.39
CA ILE A 105 1.85 6.98 14.40
C ILE A 105 0.70 7.88 14.85
N ILE A 106 0.73 8.36 16.10
CA ILE A 106 -0.13 9.46 16.50
C ILE A 106 0.68 10.75 16.38
N VAL A 107 0.16 11.68 15.61
CA VAL A 107 0.72 13.03 15.49
C VAL A 107 -0.16 14.02 16.25
N GLY A 108 0.45 15.07 16.74
CA GLY A 108 -0.25 16.08 17.53
C GLY A 108 0.59 17.34 17.73
N PRO A 109 0.10 18.33 18.48
CA PRO A 109 0.81 19.56 18.78
C PRO A 109 2.19 19.31 19.41
N LYS A 110 3.19 20.09 19.05
CA LYS A 110 4.58 19.94 19.57
C LYS A 110 4.65 19.99 21.11
N ASN A 111 3.82 20.80 21.74
CA ASN A 111 3.72 20.94 23.20
C ASN A 111 2.96 19.79 23.90
N ASP A 112 2.36 18.89 23.10
CA ASP A 112 1.70 17.66 23.54
C ASP A 112 0.83 17.82 24.80
N PRO A 113 -0.25 18.64 24.76
CA PRO A 113 -1.05 18.92 25.94
C PRO A 113 -1.75 17.68 26.54
N ALA A 114 -2.00 16.63 25.72
CA ALA A 114 -2.51 15.34 26.22
C ALA A 114 -1.44 14.48 26.83
N ARG A 115 -0.13 14.83 26.73
CA ARG A 115 1.01 14.12 27.28
C ARG A 115 1.14 12.70 26.74
N LEU A 116 0.90 12.51 25.45
CA LEU A 116 1.01 11.19 24.80
C LEU A 116 2.45 10.68 24.77
N LYS A 117 3.44 11.59 24.71
CA LYS A 117 4.88 11.27 24.78
C LYS A 117 5.28 10.56 26.08
N ASP A 118 4.53 10.76 27.16
CA ASP A 118 4.75 10.11 28.46
C ASP A 118 4.14 8.69 28.54
N SER A 119 3.35 8.29 27.54
CA SER A 119 2.64 7.01 27.53
C SER A 119 3.60 5.83 27.33
N LYS A 120 3.42 4.76 28.13
CA LYS A 120 4.28 3.57 28.10
C LYS A 120 3.94 2.63 26.94
N ASN A 121 2.71 2.69 26.44
CA ASN A 121 2.18 1.84 25.38
C ASN A 121 0.97 2.52 24.73
N ILE A 122 0.46 1.93 23.66
CA ILE A 122 -0.67 2.49 22.90
C ILE A 122 -1.96 2.57 23.73
N TYR A 123 -2.18 1.64 24.68
CA TYR A 123 -3.38 1.67 25.55
C TYR A 123 -3.37 2.91 26.44
N ASP A 124 -2.20 3.25 27.02
CA ASP A 124 -2.03 4.46 27.82
C ASP A 124 -2.27 5.72 26.95
N ALA A 125 -1.71 5.77 25.75
CA ALA A 125 -1.87 6.90 24.82
C ALA A 125 -3.34 7.12 24.43
N MET A 126 -4.04 6.06 24.04
CA MET A 126 -5.47 6.14 23.68
C MET A 126 -6.33 6.53 24.89
N SER A 127 -6.04 5.99 26.08
CA SER A 127 -6.73 6.33 27.33
C SER A 127 -6.51 7.80 27.72
N GLN A 128 -5.31 8.35 27.49
CA GLN A 128 -5.04 9.77 27.73
C GLN A 128 -5.87 10.68 26.80
N LEU A 129 -6.07 10.30 25.54
CA LEU A 129 -6.94 11.06 24.63
C LEU A 129 -8.39 11.10 25.16
N ILE A 130 -8.96 9.97 25.61
CA ILE A 130 -10.30 9.93 26.21
C ILE A 130 -10.35 10.80 27.48
N LYS A 131 -9.36 10.68 28.35
CA LYS A 131 -9.33 11.39 29.64
C LYS A 131 -9.19 12.89 29.49
N THR A 132 -8.37 13.34 28.54
CA THR A 132 -8.05 14.77 28.38
C THR A 132 -8.99 15.48 27.40
N GLN A 133 -9.65 14.73 26.53
CA GLN A 133 -10.57 15.23 25.50
C GLN A 133 -9.99 16.36 24.64
N HIS A 134 -8.67 16.35 24.42
CA HIS A 134 -8.06 17.22 23.41
C HIS A 134 -8.54 16.83 22.03
N ILE A 135 -8.68 17.82 21.15
CA ILE A 135 -9.23 17.62 19.81
C ILE A 135 -8.51 16.47 19.10
N PHE A 136 -9.28 15.52 18.62
CA PHE A 136 -8.82 14.41 17.78
C PHE A 136 -9.56 14.44 16.44
N ILE A 137 -8.79 14.42 15.36
CA ILE A 137 -9.32 14.37 13.99
C ILE A 137 -9.23 12.93 13.48
N SER A 138 -10.39 12.31 13.35
CA SER A 138 -10.52 10.99 12.73
C SER A 138 -10.67 11.12 11.22
N ARG A 139 -10.02 10.24 10.50
CA ARG A 139 -10.17 10.13 9.05
C ARG A 139 -11.61 9.83 8.62
N GLY A 140 -12.32 8.95 9.34
CA GLY A 140 -13.77 8.72 9.22
C GLY A 140 -14.29 8.19 7.87
N ASP A 141 -13.43 7.58 7.01
CA ASP A 141 -13.72 7.23 5.61
C ASP A 141 -13.69 5.72 5.30
N ASN A 142 -13.70 4.86 6.34
CA ASN A 142 -13.56 3.41 6.25
C ASN A 142 -12.26 2.91 5.57
N SER A 143 -11.25 3.77 5.47
CA SER A 143 -9.90 3.39 5.01
C SER A 143 -9.18 2.48 5.99
N GLY A 144 -7.99 1.99 5.59
CA GLY A 144 -7.10 1.22 6.48
C GLY A 144 -6.75 1.97 7.76
N THR A 145 -6.44 3.28 7.67
CA THR A 145 -6.16 4.12 8.85
C THR A 145 -7.37 4.25 9.77
N HIS A 146 -8.57 4.51 9.22
CA HIS A 146 -9.79 4.60 10.03
C HIS A 146 -10.15 3.25 10.67
N LYS A 147 -9.97 2.13 9.97
CA LYS A 147 -10.15 0.80 10.55
C LYS A 147 -9.16 0.54 11.68
N LYS A 148 -7.88 0.90 11.51
CA LYS A 148 -6.86 0.81 12.57
C LYS A 148 -7.24 1.66 13.78
N GLU A 149 -7.67 2.89 13.58
CA GLU A 149 -8.15 3.78 14.64
C GLU A 149 -9.28 3.13 15.44
N ASN A 150 -10.30 2.58 14.75
CA ASN A 150 -11.41 1.90 15.40
C ASN A 150 -10.96 0.66 16.21
N VAL A 151 -9.96 -0.08 15.71
CA VAL A 151 -9.35 -1.18 16.49
C VAL A 151 -8.70 -0.66 17.75
N LEU A 152 -7.96 0.44 17.69
CA LEU A 152 -7.30 1.04 18.87
C LEU A 152 -8.31 1.49 19.93
N TRP A 153 -9.39 2.17 19.51
CA TRP A 153 -10.48 2.56 20.44
C TRP A 153 -11.14 1.34 21.09
N LYS A 154 -11.44 0.31 20.29
CA LYS A 154 -12.01 -0.95 20.79
C LYS A 154 -11.08 -1.67 21.81
N MET A 155 -9.77 -1.57 21.64
CA MET A 155 -8.78 -2.22 22.52
C MET A 155 -8.81 -1.67 23.95
N ILE A 156 -9.25 -0.43 24.15
CA ILE A 156 -9.43 0.18 25.46
C ILE A 156 -10.89 0.16 25.92
N ASP A 157 -11.76 -0.57 25.19
CA ASP A 157 -13.21 -0.68 25.41
C ASP A 157 -13.93 0.68 25.43
N GLU A 158 -13.44 1.61 24.60
CA GLU A 158 -13.95 2.97 24.52
C GLU A 158 -14.42 3.30 23.09
N ARG A 159 -15.37 4.23 23.03
CA ARG A 159 -15.82 4.85 21.80
C ARG A 159 -15.77 6.36 21.97
N PRO A 160 -14.93 7.08 21.20
CA PRO A 160 -14.82 8.52 21.35
C PRO A 160 -16.14 9.18 20.93
N VAL A 161 -16.64 10.05 21.80
CA VAL A 161 -17.87 10.83 21.59
C VAL A 161 -17.70 12.23 22.17
N GLY A 162 -18.40 13.21 21.60
CA GLY A 162 -18.34 14.60 22.06
C GLY A 162 -17.62 15.54 21.09
N ASP A 163 -17.56 16.81 21.47
CA ASP A 163 -17.08 17.91 20.63
C ASP A 163 -15.56 17.94 20.44
N TRP A 164 -14.84 17.01 21.03
CA TRP A 164 -13.39 16.85 20.86
C TRP A 164 -13.01 15.84 19.74
N TYR A 165 -13.98 15.02 19.26
CA TYR A 165 -13.74 13.99 18.24
C TYR A 165 -14.45 14.34 16.93
N PHE A 166 -13.68 14.63 15.90
CA PHE A 166 -14.20 15.04 14.59
C PHE A 166 -13.89 13.97 13.53
N SER A 167 -14.94 13.36 12.98
CA SER A 167 -14.85 12.46 11.84
C SER A 167 -15.02 13.25 10.54
N VAL A 168 -13.95 13.36 9.73
CA VAL A 168 -13.92 14.32 8.61
C VAL A 168 -14.27 13.72 7.25
N GLY A 169 -14.26 12.39 7.11
CA GLY A 169 -14.59 11.72 5.84
C GLY A 169 -13.62 12.05 4.69
N ARG A 170 -12.35 12.33 5.00
CA ARG A 170 -11.36 12.81 4.02
C ARG A 170 -10.15 11.87 3.93
N GLY A 171 -9.37 12.00 2.84
CA GLY A 171 -8.09 11.30 2.69
C GLY A 171 -7.06 11.76 3.72
N MET A 172 -6.04 10.91 4.01
CA MET A 172 -5.11 11.16 5.12
C MET A 172 -4.37 12.51 5.02
N GLY A 173 -3.96 12.92 3.81
CA GLY A 173 -3.30 14.22 3.61
C GLY A 173 -4.17 15.40 4.03
N GLN A 174 -5.46 15.38 3.71
CA GLN A 174 -6.40 16.43 4.15
C GLN A 174 -6.70 16.35 5.65
N THR A 175 -6.75 15.13 6.19
CA THR A 175 -6.96 14.90 7.62
C THR A 175 -5.81 15.48 8.44
N ILE A 176 -4.56 15.25 8.02
CA ILE A 176 -3.39 15.75 8.75
C ILE A 176 -3.25 17.29 8.67
N ILE A 177 -3.61 17.89 7.52
CA ILE A 177 -3.66 19.36 7.40
C ILE A 177 -4.72 19.94 8.34
N MET A 178 -5.92 19.35 8.39
CA MET A 178 -6.97 19.80 9.30
C MET A 178 -6.57 19.63 10.77
N ALA A 179 -5.87 18.54 11.10
CA ALA A 179 -5.32 18.34 12.44
C ALA A 179 -4.29 19.44 12.79
N ASP A 180 -3.45 19.82 11.84
CA ASP A 180 -2.47 20.89 11.99
C ASP A 180 -3.13 22.25 12.24
N GLU A 181 -4.09 22.63 11.38
CA GLU A 181 -4.86 23.89 11.54
C GLU A 181 -5.56 24.00 12.89
N LYS A 182 -6.01 22.88 13.45
CA LYS A 182 -6.70 22.81 14.75
C LYS A 182 -5.78 22.54 15.93
N GLN A 183 -4.47 22.35 15.68
CA GLN A 183 -3.52 21.89 16.69
C GLN A 183 -4.07 20.66 17.44
N ALA A 184 -4.53 19.67 16.67
CA ALA A 184 -5.24 18.49 17.12
C ALA A 184 -4.39 17.22 16.97
N TYR A 185 -4.81 16.14 17.62
CA TYR A 185 -4.25 14.82 17.46
C TYR A 185 -4.89 14.09 16.27
N THR A 186 -4.16 13.23 15.61
CA THR A 186 -4.70 12.31 14.60
C THR A 186 -3.82 11.07 14.45
N LEU A 187 -4.43 9.94 14.07
CA LEU A 187 -3.70 8.75 13.65
C LEU A 187 -3.32 8.89 12.17
N SER A 188 -2.06 8.68 11.83
CA SER A 188 -1.57 8.70 10.45
C SER A 188 -0.68 7.49 10.19
N ASP A 189 -0.62 7.02 8.94
CA ASP A 189 0.52 6.23 8.50
C ASP A 189 1.77 7.12 8.41
N ARG A 190 2.94 6.56 8.74
CA ARG A 190 4.21 7.30 8.73
C ARG A 190 4.52 7.91 7.36
N GLY A 191 4.20 7.22 6.27
CA GLY A 191 4.48 7.70 4.92
C GLY A 191 3.75 9.00 4.60
N THR A 192 2.49 9.10 4.97
CA THR A 192 1.72 10.35 4.80
C THR A 192 2.32 11.46 5.68
N TYR A 193 2.59 11.18 6.96
CA TYR A 193 3.23 12.18 7.83
C TYR A 193 4.54 12.70 7.24
N LEU A 194 5.45 11.83 6.81
CA LEU A 194 6.72 12.25 6.20
C LEU A 194 6.52 13.11 4.97
N THR A 195 5.53 12.80 4.13
CA THR A 195 5.21 13.60 2.92
C THR A 195 4.74 15.02 3.26
N TYR A 196 4.08 15.19 4.40
CA TYR A 196 3.52 16.46 4.83
C TYR A 196 4.36 17.19 5.89
N ARG A 197 5.38 16.57 6.47
CA ARG A 197 6.16 17.07 7.61
C ARG A 197 6.66 18.50 7.44
N ASP A 198 7.15 18.84 6.25
CA ASP A 198 7.69 20.19 5.97
C ASP A 198 6.58 21.26 5.75
N LYS A 199 5.30 20.85 5.77
CA LYS A 199 4.13 21.71 5.53
C LYS A 199 3.24 21.86 6.75
N ILE A 200 3.54 21.18 7.85
CA ILE A 200 2.76 21.15 9.09
C ILE A 200 3.65 21.42 10.30
N GLU A 201 3.05 21.83 11.39
CA GLU A 201 3.74 22.04 12.66
C GLU A 201 3.56 20.90 13.66
N LEU A 202 2.70 19.91 13.33
CA LEU A 202 2.51 18.74 14.17
C LEU A 202 3.78 17.88 14.25
N ASP A 203 3.96 17.23 15.38
CA ASP A 203 5.06 16.32 15.66
C ASP A 203 4.55 14.90 15.95
N ILE A 204 5.42 13.90 15.85
CA ILE A 204 5.11 12.55 16.32
C ILE A 204 5.06 12.60 17.85
N VAL A 205 3.91 12.25 18.41
CA VAL A 205 3.68 12.26 19.86
C VAL A 205 3.56 10.84 20.45
N PHE A 206 3.30 9.85 19.59
CA PHE A 206 3.35 8.44 19.99
C PHE A 206 3.68 7.53 18.79
N GLU A 207 4.59 6.57 18.98
CA GLU A 207 5.03 5.57 18.00
C GLU A 207 5.58 4.30 18.65
N GLY A 208 6.00 3.32 17.84
CA GLY A 208 6.81 2.16 18.28
C GLY A 208 6.04 1.03 18.95
N SER A 209 4.71 1.09 19.03
CA SER A 209 3.91 0.00 19.57
C SER A 209 3.66 -1.11 18.53
N TYR A 210 3.69 -2.38 18.97
CA TYR A 210 3.39 -3.52 18.10
C TYR A 210 2.02 -3.39 17.40
N GLN A 211 1.03 -2.87 18.09
CA GLN A 211 -0.32 -2.66 17.58
C GLN A 211 -0.38 -1.61 16.46
N LEU A 212 0.63 -0.78 16.34
CA LEU A 212 0.76 0.22 15.27
C LEU A 212 1.45 -0.32 14.02
N ILE A 213 1.96 -1.55 14.05
CA ILE A 213 2.55 -2.17 12.86
C ILE A 213 1.48 -2.25 11.74
N ASN A 214 1.91 -1.88 10.55
CA ASN A 214 1.11 -1.85 9.34
C ASN A 214 1.77 -2.75 8.28
N PRO A 215 1.41 -4.06 8.23
CA PRO A 215 2.01 -5.00 7.30
C PRO A 215 1.36 -4.89 5.92
N TYR A 216 2.17 -4.99 4.89
CA TYR A 216 1.77 -4.96 3.49
C TYR A 216 1.93 -6.33 2.85
N HIS A 217 0.91 -6.76 2.11
CA HIS A 217 0.89 -8.04 1.43
C HIS A 217 0.54 -7.87 -0.05
N VAL A 218 1.10 -8.74 -0.87
CA VAL A 218 0.54 -9.03 -2.19
C VAL A 218 -0.38 -10.24 -2.07
N VAL A 219 -1.52 -10.19 -2.77
CA VAL A 219 -2.44 -11.32 -2.87
C VAL A 219 -2.79 -11.52 -4.34
N ILE A 220 -2.59 -12.73 -4.84
CA ILE A 220 -2.86 -13.08 -6.23
C ILE A 220 -4.35 -13.43 -6.36
N VAL A 221 -4.98 -12.98 -7.44
CA VAL A 221 -6.39 -13.30 -7.73
C VAL A 221 -6.48 -14.77 -8.17
N ALA A 222 -7.47 -15.48 -7.64
CA ALA A 222 -7.65 -16.92 -7.88
C ALA A 222 -8.08 -17.19 -9.32
N PRO A 223 -7.31 -17.99 -10.09
CA PRO A 223 -7.64 -18.32 -11.47
C PRO A 223 -8.88 -19.22 -11.59
N GLU A 224 -9.24 -19.95 -10.53
CA GLU A 224 -10.46 -20.76 -10.45
C GLU A 224 -11.74 -19.92 -10.54
N LYS A 225 -11.69 -18.68 -10.03
CA LYS A 225 -12.78 -17.70 -10.14
C LYS A 225 -12.69 -16.89 -11.43
N HIS A 226 -11.46 -16.59 -11.89
CA HIS A 226 -11.20 -15.71 -13.01
C HIS A 226 -10.12 -16.29 -13.94
N PRO A 227 -10.46 -17.20 -14.86
CA PRO A 227 -9.48 -17.91 -15.72
C PRO A 227 -8.61 -16.99 -16.62
N HIS A 228 -9.01 -15.73 -16.78
CA HIS A 228 -8.29 -14.74 -17.58
C HIS A 228 -7.17 -14.02 -16.82
N VAL A 229 -7.06 -14.18 -15.49
CA VAL A 229 -5.97 -13.56 -14.72
C VAL A 229 -4.62 -14.18 -15.09
N LYS A 230 -3.61 -13.35 -15.11
CA LYS A 230 -2.26 -13.72 -15.53
C LYS A 230 -1.45 -14.24 -14.34
N ILE A 231 -1.84 -15.41 -13.85
CA ILE A 231 -1.30 -15.99 -12.62
C ILE A 231 0.24 -16.12 -12.65
N ASP A 232 0.83 -16.57 -13.76
CA ASP A 232 2.28 -16.73 -13.84
C ASP A 232 3.01 -15.39 -13.77
N LEU A 233 2.42 -14.34 -14.35
CA LEU A 233 2.98 -13.01 -14.31
C LEU A 233 2.80 -12.37 -12.92
N ALA A 234 1.67 -12.62 -12.26
CA ALA A 234 1.42 -12.21 -10.88
C ALA A 234 2.40 -12.89 -9.90
N ARG A 235 2.68 -14.19 -10.08
CA ARG A 235 3.71 -14.90 -9.30
C ARG A 235 5.11 -14.33 -9.51
N LYS A 236 5.51 -14.10 -10.76
CA LYS A 236 6.80 -13.44 -11.06
C LYS A 236 6.94 -12.08 -10.39
N TYR A 237 5.88 -11.29 -10.39
CA TYR A 237 5.89 -9.99 -9.68
C TYR A 237 6.02 -10.17 -8.17
N SER A 238 5.27 -11.10 -7.58
CA SER A 238 5.32 -11.42 -6.16
C SER A 238 6.70 -11.93 -5.74
N GLU A 239 7.32 -12.78 -6.56
CA GLU A 239 8.69 -13.27 -6.35
C GLU A 239 9.70 -12.13 -6.45
N PHE A 240 9.59 -11.28 -7.47
CA PHE A 240 10.50 -10.15 -7.68
C PHE A 240 10.47 -9.17 -6.50
N ILE A 241 9.29 -8.73 -6.06
CA ILE A 241 9.18 -7.75 -4.97
C ILE A 241 9.68 -8.33 -3.63
N ARG A 242 9.65 -9.66 -3.48
CA ARG A 242 10.13 -10.38 -2.29
C ARG A 242 11.55 -10.93 -2.44
N SER A 243 12.15 -10.82 -3.61
CA SER A 243 13.56 -11.20 -3.83
C SER A 243 14.51 -10.28 -3.06
N GLU A 244 15.77 -10.69 -2.92
CA GLU A 244 16.82 -9.86 -2.34
C GLU A 244 16.91 -8.48 -3.01
N GLU A 245 16.81 -8.44 -4.34
CA GLU A 245 16.79 -7.20 -5.13
C GLU A 245 15.61 -6.29 -4.72
N GLY A 246 14.38 -6.81 -4.75
CA GLY A 246 13.19 -6.07 -4.37
C GLY A 246 13.21 -5.61 -2.91
N GLN A 247 13.65 -6.47 -2.00
CA GLN A 247 13.74 -6.16 -0.57
C GLN A 247 14.84 -5.13 -0.27
N ASN A 248 15.95 -5.14 -1.00
CA ASN A 248 16.98 -4.10 -0.88
C ASN A 248 16.46 -2.74 -1.37
N ILE A 249 15.67 -2.68 -2.44
CA ILE A 249 15.02 -1.44 -2.88
C ILE A 249 14.08 -0.92 -1.80
N ILE A 250 13.26 -1.78 -1.22
CA ILE A 250 12.31 -1.43 -0.14
C ILE A 250 13.04 -0.91 1.09
N GLY A 251 14.07 -1.62 1.57
CA GLY A 251 14.82 -1.26 2.77
C GLY A 251 15.66 0.01 2.65
N ASN A 252 16.04 0.37 1.43
CA ASN A 252 16.77 1.61 1.14
C ASN A 252 15.85 2.75 0.68
N PHE A 253 14.53 2.52 0.63
CA PHE A 253 13.58 3.52 0.19
C PHE A 253 13.39 4.59 1.26
N LYS A 254 13.72 5.83 0.92
CA LYS A 254 13.66 6.97 1.85
C LYS A 254 12.68 8.04 1.35
N VAL A 255 11.94 8.59 2.29
CA VAL A 255 11.11 9.79 2.12
C VAL A 255 11.67 10.85 3.08
N HIS A 256 12.02 12.03 2.58
CA HIS A 256 12.69 13.09 3.34
C HIS A 256 13.91 12.61 4.16
N GLY A 257 14.70 11.68 3.59
CA GLY A 257 15.90 11.14 4.23
C GLY A 257 15.68 10.00 5.23
N GLU A 258 14.44 9.68 5.59
CA GLU A 258 14.07 8.61 6.51
C GLU A 258 13.60 7.34 5.78
N VAL A 259 14.01 6.17 6.28
CA VAL A 259 13.55 4.88 5.74
C VAL A 259 12.07 4.71 6.05
N LEU A 260 11.25 4.52 5.01
CA LEU A 260 9.80 4.43 5.16
C LEU A 260 9.30 3.01 5.42
N PHE A 261 9.93 2.02 4.83
CA PHE A 261 9.48 0.63 4.93
C PHE A 261 10.57 -0.27 5.49
N THR A 262 10.18 -1.18 6.37
CA THR A 262 11.02 -2.29 6.80
C THR A 262 10.73 -3.48 5.87
N PRO A 263 11.75 -4.02 5.20
CA PRO A 263 11.60 -5.23 4.39
C PRO A 263 11.13 -6.41 5.23
N ASN A 264 10.48 -7.37 4.59
CA ASN A 264 10.15 -8.64 5.19
C ASN A 264 11.18 -9.68 4.76
N LEU A 265 12.42 -9.50 5.19
CA LEU A 265 13.51 -10.46 4.98
C LEU A 265 13.23 -11.71 5.82
N TYR A 266 13.32 -12.87 5.20
CA TYR A 266 13.26 -14.21 5.81
C TYR A 266 14.65 -14.75 6.05
#